data_ba34e3f06987d9a7c5a6838b9bfcda67
#
_entry.id   ba34e3f06987d9a7c5a6838b9bfcda67
#
_cell.length_a   1.000
_cell.length_b   1.000
_cell.length_c   1.000
_cell.angle_alpha   90.00
_cell.angle_beta   90.00
_cell.angle_gamma   90.00
#
_symmetry.space_group_name_H-M   'P 1'
#
loop_
_entity.id
_entity.type
_entity.pdbx_description
1 polymer ?
#
loop_
_entity_poly.entity_id
_entity_poly.type
_entity_poly.pdbx_seq_one_letter_code
_entity_poly.pdbx_strand_id
1 'polypeptide(L)'
;MSMTTEEREIAELQNNLEMLRKLFGWTAEQIGNRLGVTKQTILNLEHGKLAMSKIQYIAIRSVMEGEAMSREGEEKENLLKVLSLVFNEDKSITEEQREKALGVAKVVSTATAAGAGVTAMDVLTGSLTALGIGAVAVNPALVAMAGAVGVGGWIAGMLNKAKQAEKKRKG
;
A
#
# COMPACT_ATOMS: atom_id res chain seq x y z
N MET A 1 -0.70 -27.25 -9.79
CA MET A 1 -0.82 -26.81 -8.37
C MET A 1 -1.44 -25.44 -8.34
N SER A 2 -2.47 -25.24 -7.54
CA SER A 2 -3.04 -23.89 -7.35
C SER A 2 -2.20 -23.12 -6.32
N MET A 3 -1.88 -21.86 -6.62
CA MET A 3 -1.21 -20.96 -5.67
C MET A 3 -2.08 -20.79 -4.42
N THR A 4 -1.45 -20.79 -3.26
CA THR A 4 -2.11 -20.43 -2.01
C THR A 4 -2.51 -18.94 -2.03
N THR A 5 -3.41 -18.54 -1.16
CA THR A 5 -3.78 -17.11 -1.01
C THR A 5 -2.57 -16.26 -0.68
N GLU A 6 -1.71 -16.73 0.21
CA GLU A 6 -0.47 -16.04 0.60
C GLU A 6 0.50 -15.86 -0.57
N GLU A 7 0.75 -16.93 -1.36
CA GLU A 7 1.62 -16.85 -2.54
C GLU A 7 1.09 -15.85 -3.57
N ARG A 8 -0.23 -15.79 -3.72
CA ARG A 8 -0.88 -14.82 -4.60
C ARG A 8 -0.66 -13.39 -4.12
N GLU A 9 -0.87 -13.12 -2.84
CA GLU A 9 -0.64 -11.78 -2.26
C GLU A 9 0.80 -11.32 -2.40
N ILE A 10 1.77 -12.22 -2.19
CA ILE A 10 3.20 -11.94 -2.39
C ILE A 10 3.47 -11.59 -3.85
N ALA A 11 2.92 -12.37 -4.79
CA ALA A 11 3.09 -12.12 -6.22
C ALA A 11 2.44 -10.79 -6.64
N GLU A 12 1.24 -10.48 -6.15
CA GLU A 12 0.55 -9.22 -6.43
C GLU A 12 1.35 -8.02 -5.93
N LEU A 13 1.89 -8.08 -4.70
CA LEU A 13 2.75 -7.03 -4.20
C LEU A 13 4.02 -6.88 -5.05
N GLN A 14 4.69 -7.98 -5.38
CA GLN A 14 5.90 -7.95 -6.19
C GLN A 14 5.65 -7.36 -7.59
N ASN A 15 4.57 -7.77 -8.25
CA ASN A 15 4.20 -7.28 -9.59
C ASN A 15 3.85 -5.78 -9.61
N ASN A 16 3.42 -5.23 -8.49
CA ASN A 16 3.02 -3.84 -8.36
C ASN A 16 4.02 -2.99 -7.54
N LEU A 17 5.16 -3.56 -7.13
CA LEU A 17 6.10 -2.90 -6.22
C LEU A 17 6.66 -1.59 -6.79
N GLU A 18 7.07 -1.58 -8.07
CA GLU A 18 7.57 -0.38 -8.74
C GLU A 18 6.51 0.73 -8.79
N MET A 19 5.27 0.37 -9.17
CA MET A 19 4.14 1.30 -9.21
C MET A 19 3.88 1.89 -7.82
N LEU A 20 3.76 1.06 -6.81
CA LEU A 20 3.52 1.49 -5.42
C LEU A 20 4.64 2.41 -4.95
N ARG A 21 5.90 2.01 -5.11
CA ARG A 21 7.05 2.84 -4.71
C ARG A 21 6.99 4.24 -5.35
N LYS A 22 6.69 4.31 -6.64
CA LYS A 22 6.56 5.58 -7.36
C LYS A 22 5.39 6.42 -6.88
N LEU A 23 4.23 5.82 -6.57
CA LEU A 23 3.09 6.52 -6.00
C LEU A 23 3.42 7.14 -4.63
N PHE A 24 4.22 6.46 -3.81
CA PHE A 24 4.73 7.00 -2.55
C PHE A 24 5.80 8.09 -2.73
N GLY A 25 6.24 8.36 -3.97
CA GLY A 25 7.30 9.31 -4.28
C GLY A 25 8.69 8.83 -3.85
N TRP A 26 8.90 7.54 -3.70
CA TRP A 26 10.17 6.98 -3.25
C TRP A 26 11.07 6.54 -4.39
N THR A 27 12.37 6.78 -4.24
CA THR A 27 13.40 6.10 -5.03
C THR A 27 13.60 4.67 -4.51
N ALA A 28 14.19 3.80 -5.33
CA ALA A 28 14.54 2.43 -4.90
C ALA A 28 15.55 2.43 -3.73
N GLU A 29 16.38 3.46 -3.63
CA GLU A 29 17.29 3.66 -2.50
C GLU A 29 16.53 4.02 -1.22
N GLN A 30 15.56 4.94 -1.30
CA GLN A 30 14.77 5.37 -0.14
C GLN A 30 13.96 4.22 0.47
N ILE A 31 13.28 3.41 -0.35
CA ILE A 31 12.57 2.24 0.17
C ILE A 31 13.55 1.18 0.68
N GLY A 32 14.69 0.98 -0.01
CA GLY A 32 15.75 0.08 0.45
C GLY A 32 16.25 0.44 1.84
N ASN A 33 16.53 1.71 2.08
CA ASN A 33 16.99 2.21 3.40
C ASN A 33 15.92 1.98 4.50
N ARG A 34 14.62 2.15 4.19
CA ARG A 34 13.52 1.89 5.14
C ARG A 34 13.41 0.41 5.52
N LEU A 35 13.78 -0.48 4.61
CA LEU A 35 13.69 -1.94 4.77
C LEU A 35 15.01 -2.59 5.22
N GLY A 36 16.10 -1.81 5.28
CA GLY A 36 17.42 -2.35 5.58
C GLY A 36 18.01 -3.22 4.47
N VAL A 37 17.64 -2.97 3.20
CA VAL A 37 18.15 -3.67 2.02
C VAL A 37 18.76 -2.69 1.03
N THR A 38 19.55 -3.20 0.07
CA THR A 38 20.19 -2.35 -0.93
C THR A 38 19.19 -1.90 -2.01
N LYS A 39 19.48 -0.77 -2.67
CA LYS A 39 18.80 -0.34 -3.89
C LYS A 39 18.71 -1.46 -4.92
N GLN A 40 19.80 -2.22 -5.10
CA GLN A 40 19.85 -3.30 -6.08
C GLN A 40 18.88 -4.43 -5.74
N THR A 41 18.70 -4.73 -4.44
CA THR A 41 17.70 -5.71 -3.98
C THR A 41 16.30 -5.29 -4.38
N ILE A 42 15.94 -4.01 -4.17
CA ILE A 42 14.64 -3.46 -4.57
C ILE A 42 14.43 -3.59 -6.08
N LEU A 43 15.40 -3.16 -6.89
CA LEU A 43 15.31 -3.26 -8.35
C LEU A 43 15.22 -4.71 -8.83
N ASN A 44 15.90 -5.64 -8.18
CA ASN A 44 15.80 -7.06 -8.52
C ASN A 44 14.40 -7.63 -8.18
N LEU A 45 13.78 -7.19 -7.08
CA LEU A 45 12.40 -7.56 -6.75
C LEU A 45 11.42 -6.97 -7.79
N GLU A 46 11.55 -5.69 -8.12
CA GLU A 46 10.67 -4.99 -9.08
C GLU A 46 10.73 -5.62 -10.48
N HIS A 47 11.90 -6.07 -10.91
CA HIS A 47 12.10 -6.69 -12.22
C HIS A 47 11.91 -8.22 -12.22
N GLY A 48 11.48 -8.81 -11.11
CA GLY A 48 11.28 -10.25 -11.00
C GLY A 48 12.57 -11.10 -11.09
N LYS A 49 13.75 -10.46 -10.96
CA LYS A 49 15.05 -11.18 -10.93
C LYS A 49 15.29 -11.90 -9.61
N LEU A 50 14.58 -11.50 -8.57
CA LEU A 50 14.58 -12.10 -7.25
C LEU A 50 13.13 -12.32 -6.84
N ALA A 51 12.80 -13.53 -6.40
CA ALA A 51 11.47 -13.80 -5.84
C ALA A 51 11.33 -13.13 -4.47
N MET A 52 10.20 -12.49 -4.23
CA MET A 52 9.91 -11.86 -2.93
C MET A 52 9.66 -12.95 -1.88
N SER A 53 10.39 -12.89 -0.78
CA SER A 53 10.14 -13.76 0.37
C SER A 53 8.96 -13.25 1.21
N LYS A 54 8.36 -14.12 2.00
CA LYS A 54 7.30 -13.76 2.95
C LYS A 54 7.73 -12.64 3.91
N ILE A 55 8.97 -12.68 4.40
CA ILE A 55 9.49 -11.64 5.31
C ILE A 55 9.57 -10.29 4.59
N GLN A 56 10.05 -10.27 3.34
CA GLN A 56 10.09 -9.05 2.53
C GLN A 56 8.68 -8.52 2.25
N TYR A 57 7.73 -9.40 1.91
CA TYR A 57 6.32 -9.04 1.74
C TYR A 57 5.76 -8.35 2.98
N ILE A 58 5.91 -8.96 4.15
CA ILE A 58 5.43 -8.40 5.42
C ILE A 58 6.07 -7.04 5.71
N ALA A 59 7.40 -6.92 5.53
CA ALA A 59 8.13 -5.69 5.79
C ALA A 59 7.71 -4.56 4.83
N ILE A 60 7.64 -4.83 3.53
CA ILE A 60 7.26 -3.86 2.50
C ILE A 60 5.83 -3.38 2.74
N ARG A 61 4.89 -4.31 2.94
CA ARG A 61 3.49 -4.00 3.24
C ARG A 61 3.37 -3.10 4.47
N SER A 62 4.02 -3.46 5.57
CA SER A 62 3.97 -2.69 6.83
C SER A 62 4.54 -1.28 6.67
N VAL A 63 5.64 -1.11 5.94
CA VAL A 63 6.24 0.20 5.67
C VAL A 63 5.32 1.05 4.81
N MET A 64 4.72 0.49 3.77
CA MET A 64 3.79 1.23 2.89
C MET A 64 2.49 1.61 3.61
N GLU A 65 1.88 0.69 4.35
CA GLU A 65 0.67 0.98 5.14
C GLU A 65 0.97 2.06 6.21
N GLY A 66 2.08 1.96 6.92
CA GLY A 66 2.51 2.95 7.91
C GLY A 66 2.72 4.33 7.33
N GLU A 67 3.37 4.42 6.16
CA GLU A 67 3.57 5.68 5.45
C GLU A 67 2.24 6.26 4.94
N ALA A 68 1.38 5.46 4.33
CA ALA A 68 0.05 5.90 3.89
C ALA A 68 -0.77 6.46 5.06
N MET A 69 -0.71 5.81 6.21
CA MET A 69 -1.40 6.26 7.43
C MET A 69 -0.82 7.57 8.00
N SER A 70 0.44 7.90 7.71
CA SER A 70 1.08 9.15 8.14
C SER A 70 0.74 10.34 7.24
N ARG A 71 0.22 10.10 6.04
CA ARG A 71 -0.24 11.13 5.11
C ARG A 71 -1.60 11.68 5.56
N GLU A 72 -2.01 12.80 4.98
CA GLU A 72 -3.28 13.47 5.29
C GLU A 72 -4.12 13.69 4.02
N GLY A 73 -5.42 13.91 4.20
CA GLY A 73 -6.36 14.24 3.12
C GLY A 73 -6.46 13.18 2.03
N GLU A 74 -6.64 13.63 0.79
CA GLU A 74 -6.85 12.77 -0.38
C GLU A 74 -5.65 11.87 -0.69
N GLU A 75 -4.43 12.32 -0.41
CA GLU A 75 -3.23 11.52 -0.63
C GLU A 75 -3.26 10.23 0.20
N LYS A 76 -3.60 10.34 1.47
CA LYS A 76 -3.79 9.19 2.37
C LYS A 76 -4.85 8.23 1.83
N GLU A 77 -6.02 8.77 1.48
CA GLU A 77 -7.14 7.96 1.00
C GLU A 77 -6.77 7.21 -0.30
N ASN A 78 -6.13 7.89 -1.24
CA ASN A 78 -5.69 7.30 -2.50
C ASN A 78 -4.65 6.21 -2.30
N LEU A 79 -3.63 6.45 -1.47
CA LEU A 79 -2.59 5.45 -1.20
C LEU A 79 -3.18 4.21 -0.54
N LEU A 80 -4.03 4.36 0.47
CA LEU A 80 -4.71 3.25 1.13
C LEU A 80 -5.62 2.50 0.15
N LYS A 81 -6.32 3.22 -0.73
CA LYS A 81 -7.18 2.62 -1.76
C LYS A 81 -6.37 1.77 -2.75
N VAL A 82 -5.27 2.30 -3.25
CA VAL A 82 -4.40 1.53 -4.17
C VAL A 82 -3.82 0.31 -3.48
N LEU A 83 -3.39 0.41 -2.23
CA LEU A 83 -2.93 -0.75 -1.45
C LEU A 83 -4.04 -1.80 -1.34
N SER A 84 -5.27 -1.40 -1.00
CA SER A 84 -6.41 -2.33 -0.91
C SER A 84 -6.75 -3.00 -2.25
N LEU A 85 -6.55 -2.29 -3.37
CA LEU A 85 -6.71 -2.85 -4.71
C LEU A 85 -5.63 -3.88 -5.04
N VAL A 86 -4.38 -3.61 -4.69
CA VAL A 86 -3.26 -4.55 -4.89
C VAL A 86 -3.49 -5.83 -4.09
N PHE A 87 -3.90 -5.72 -2.83
CA PHE A 87 -4.16 -6.88 -1.97
C PHE A 87 -5.54 -7.52 -2.18
N ASN A 88 -6.37 -6.96 -3.06
CA ASN A 88 -7.73 -7.45 -3.34
C ASN A 88 -8.58 -7.62 -2.06
N GLU A 89 -8.50 -6.64 -1.17
CA GLU A 89 -9.19 -6.66 0.12
C GLU A 89 -10.67 -6.30 0.00
N ASP A 90 -11.02 -5.42 -0.93
CA ASP A 90 -12.39 -4.99 -1.18
C ASP A 90 -13.10 -5.91 -2.17
N LYS A 91 -13.87 -6.86 -1.66
CA LYS A 91 -14.61 -7.82 -2.46
C LYS A 91 -15.84 -7.24 -3.19
N SER A 92 -16.20 -5.99 -2.94
CA SER A 92 -17.26 -5.30 -3.66
C SER A 92 -16.79 -4.81 -5.05
N ILE A 93 -15.48 -4.72 -5.26
CA ILE A 93 -14.85 -4.30 -6.50
C ILE A 93 -14.69 -5.51 -7.42
N THR A 94 -15.21 -5.41 -8.64
CA THR A 94 -15.05 -6.47 -9.64
C THR A 94 -13.59 -6.53 -10.12
N GLU A 95 -13.16 -7.69 -10.62
CA GLU A 95 -11.80 -7.86 -11.17
C GLU A 95 -11.54 -6.87 -12.32
N GLU A 96 -12.54 -6.65 -13.19
CA GLU A 96 -12.42 -5.67 -14.28
C GLU A 96 -12.20 -4.25 -13.76
N GLN A 97 -12.94 -3.83 -12.73
CA GLN A 97 -12.74 -2.52 -12.09
C GLN A 97 -11.36 -2.42 -11.45
N ARG A 98 -10.92 -3.48 -10.76
CA ARG A 98 -9.61 -3.58 -10.13
C ARG A 98 -8.48 -3.44 -11.15
N GLU A 99 -8.52 -4.18 -12.26
CA GLU A 99 -7.52 -4.11 -13.33
C GLU A 99 -7.44 -2.71 -13.95
N LYS A 100 -8.59 -2.10 -14.25
CA LYS A 100 -8.66 -0.73 -14.77
C LYS A 100 -8.06 0.28 -13.77
N ALA A 101 -8.39 0.16 -12.50
CA ALA A 101 -7.90 1.04 -11.45
C ALA A 101 -6.37 0.91 -11.25
N LEU A 102 -5.85 -0.31 -11.25
CA LEU A 102 -4.40 -0.55 -11.20
C LEU A 102 -3.68 -0.05 -12.45
N GLY A 103 -4.32 -0.14 -13.62
CA GLY A 103 -3.82 0.46 -14.87
C GLY A 103 -3.69 1.98 -14.75
N VAL A 104 -4.70 2.67 -14.22
CA VAL A 104 -4.65 4.11 -13.94
C VAL A 104 -3.55 4.44 -12.93
N ALA A 105 -3.50 3.70 -11.82
CA ALA A 105 -2.47 3.90 -10.80
C ALA A 105 -1.05 3.76 -11.37
N LYS A 106 -0.84 2.87 -12.33
CA LYS A 106 0.43 2.68 -13.04
C LYS A 106 0.83 3.92 -13.85
N VAL A 107 -0.11 4.51 -14.59
CA VAL A 107 0.11 5.76 -15.34
C VAL A 107 0.41 6.92 -14.39
N VAL A 108 -0.40 7.08 -13.35
CA VAL A 108 -0.25 8.12 -12.33
C VAL A 108 1.07 8.00 -11.60
N SER A 109 1.52 6.78 -11.27
CA SER A 109 2.80 6.55 -10.60
C SER A 109 3.99 7.06 -11.42
N THR A 110 3.92 6.93 -12.74
CA THR A 110 4.95 7.44 -13.65
C THR A 110 4.98 8.97 -13.65
N ALA A 111 3.81 9.62 -13.66
CA ALA A 111 3.69 11.07 -13.56
C ALA A 111 4.19 11.60 -12.21
N THR A 112 3.87 10.91 -11.11
CA THR A 112 4.35 11.25 -9.77
C THR A 112 5.88 11.17 -9.69
N ALA A 113 6.48 10.13 -10.24
CA ALA A 113 7.92 9.97 -10.30
C ALA A 113 8.61 11.05 -11.15
N ALA A 114 7.90 11.62 -12.13
CA ALA A 114 8.35 12.74 -12.95
C ALA A 114 8.13 14.13 -12.29
N GLY A 115 7.61 14.18 -11.06
CA GLY A 115 7.45 15.42 -10.29
C GLY A 115 6.05 16.06 -10.37
N ALA A 116 5.06 15.40 -10.98
CA ALA A 116 3.68 15.89 -11.10
C ALA A 116 2.80 15.57 -9.87
N GLY A 117 3.38 15.37 -8.70
CA GLY A 117 2.79 14.79 -7.48
C GLY A 117 1.32 15.12 -7.20
N VAL A 118 0.98 16.37 -6.88
CA VAL A 118 -0.40 16.75 -6.48
C VAL A 118 -1.38 16.56 -7.64
N THR A 119 -1.04 17.05 -8.83
CA THR A 119 -1.90 16.92 -10.03
C THR A 119 -2.12 15.45 -10.41
N ALA A 120 -1.10 14.60 -10.21
CA ALA A 120 -1.22 13.18 -10.49
C ALA A 120 -2.20 12.49 -9.51
N MET A 121 -2.21 12.89 -8.25
CA MET A 121 -3.16 12.36 -7.26
C MET A 121 -4.60 12.78 -7.56
N ASP A 122 -4.84 14.02 -8.01
CA ASP A 122 -6.17 14.48 -8.43
C ASP A 122 -6.71 13.64 -9.61
N VAL A 123 -5.84 13.30 -10.56
CA VAL A 123 -6.20 12.40 -11.68
C VAL A 123 -6.54 11.00 -11.18
N LEU A 124 -5.80 10.49 -10.20
CA LEU A 124 -6.08 9.19 -9.58
C LEU A 124 -7.45 9.20 -8.89
N THR A 125 -7.74 10.22 -8.08
CA THR A 125 -9.02 10.40 -7.39
C THR A 125 -10.18 10.41 -8.39
N GLY A 126 -10.10 11.27 -9.42
CA GLY A 126 -11.13 11.41 -10.43
C GLY A 126 -11.36 10.11 -11.22
N SER A 127 -10.29 9.41 -11.55
CA SER A 127 -10.38 8.15 -12.30
C SER A 127 -10.96 7.01 -11.47
N LEU A 128 -10.58 6.88 -10.20
CA LEU A 128 -11.15 5.89 -9.29
C LEU A 128 -12.65 6.14 -9.08
N THR A 129 -13.03 7.41 -8.90
CA THR A 129 -14.44 7.82 -8.78
C THR A 129 -15.23 7.47 -10.03
N ALA A 130 -14.69 7.74 -11.23
CA ALA A 130 -15.34 7.40 -12.50
C ALA A 130 -15.51 5.88 -12.70
N LEU A 131 -14.65 5.07 -12.12
CA LEU A 131 -14.77 3.61 -12.11
C LEU A 131 -15.73 3.06 -11.04
N GLY A 132 -16.40 3.94 -10.28
CA GLY A 132 -17.25 3.55 -9.15
C GLY A 132 -16.47 3.07 -7.92
N ILE A 133 -15.15 3.28 -7.93
CA ILE A 133 -14.24 2.99 -6.81
C ILE A 133 -14.00 4.28 -6.00
N GLY A 134 -14.96 5.19 -6.07
CA GLY A 134 -14.91 6.46 -5.38
C GLY A 134 -14.78 6.27 -3.88
N ALA A 135 -14.39 7.34 -3.19
CA ALA A 135 -14.36 7.41 -1.74
C ALA A 135 -15.68 6.87 -1.17
N VAL A 136 -15.77 5.57 -1.01
CA VAL A 136 -16.54 5.05 0.09
C VAL A 136 -15.92 5.79 1.26
N ALA A 137 -16.70 6.68 1.86
CA ALA A 137 -16.33 7.29 3.12
C ALA A 137 -15.73 6.17 3.93
N VAL A 138 -14.40 6.18 4.05
CA VAL A 138 -13.69 5.09 4.72
C VAL A 138 -14.25 5.14 6.11
N ASN A 139 -15.23 4.29 6.38
CA ASN A 139 -15.83 4.21 7.71
C ASN A 139 -14.64 3.98 8.65
N PRO A 140 -14.33 4.92 9.57
CA PRO A 140 -13.18 4.79 10.45
C PRO A 140 -13.20 3.45 11.21
N ALA A 141 -14.38 2.84 11.37
CA ALA A 141 -14.53 1.49 11.91
C ALA A 141 -14.01 0.40 10.93
N LEU A 142 -14.12 0.59 9.61
CA LEU A 142 -13.56 -0.34 8.62
C LEU A 142 -12.04 -0.21 8.51
N VAL A 143 -11.50 1.01 8.64
CA VAL A 143 -10.03 1.22 8.75
C VAL A 143 -9.50 0.59 10.03
N ALA A 144 -10.23 0.70 11.13
CA ALA A 144 -9.88 0.04 12.39
C ALA A 144 -9.98 -1.49 12.30
N MET A 145 -10.93 -2.03 11.51
CA MET A 145 -11.12 -3.47 11.31
C MET A 145 -10.17 -4.03 10.23
N ALA A 146 -9.90 -3.32 9.14
CA ALA A 146 -8.89 -3.71 8.15
C ALA A 146 -7.48 -3.65 8.76
N GLY A 147 -7.23 -2.70 9.66
CA GLY A 147 -6.04 -2.67 10.52
C GLY A 147 -5.96 -3.83 11.51
N ALA A 148 -7.08 -4.50 11.85
CA ALA A 148 -7.11 -5.61 12.81
C ALA A 148 -6.78 -6.98 12.17
N VAL A 149 -6.85 -7.11 10.85
CA VAL A 149 -6.68 -8.39 10.13
C VAL A 149 -5.37 -8.45 9.32
N GLY A 150 -4.72 -7.30 9.09
CA GLY A 150 -3.40 -7.23 8.44
C GLY A 150 -2.26 -7.06 9.44
N VAL A 151 -1.03 -7.29 8.97
CA VAL A 151 0.20 -7.13 9.79
C VAL A 151 0.34 -5.70 10.32
N GLY A 152 -0.19 -4.70 9.60
CA GLY A 152 -0.30 -3.31 10.07
C GLY A 152 -1.18 -3.15 11.31
N GLY A 153 -2.27 -3.91 11.42
CA GLY A 153 -3.15 -3.91 12.59
C GLY A 153 -2.49 -4.50 13.83
N TRP A 154 -1.61 -5.48 13.66
CA TRP A 154 -0.85 -6.04 14.78
C TRP A 154 0.16 -5.03 15.34
N ILE A 155 0.88 -4.31 14.48
CA ILE A 155 1.82 -3.26 14.90
C ILE A 155 1.08 -2.07 15.53
N ALA A 156 -0.04 -1.62 14.93
CA ALA A 156 -0.88 -0.57 15.50
C ALA A 156 -1.48 -0.98 16.85
N GLY A 157 -1.88 -2.25 17.00
CA GLY A 157 -2.34 -2.83 18.26
C GLY A 157 -1.26 -2.86 19.34
N MET A 158 -0.02 -3.18 18.96
CA MET A 158 1.13 -3.16 19.88
C MET A 158 1.50 -1.74 20.31
N LEU A 159 1.51 -0.79 19.37
CA LEU A 159 1.77 0.63 19.69
C LEU A 159 0.68 1.23 20.58
N ASN A 160 -0.57 0.85 20.37
CA ASN A 160 -1.67 1.34 21.20
C ASN A 160 -1.64 0.72 22.62
N LYS A 161 -1.27 -0.57 22.75
CA LYS A 161 -1.02 -1.20 24.05
C LYS A 161 0.17 -0.56 24.78
N ALA A 162 1.24 -0.23 24.07
CA ALA A 162 2.39 0.44 24.66
C ALA A 162 2.05 1.85 25.17
N LYS A 163 1.27 2.64 24.39
CA LYS A 163 0.77 3.94 24.83
C LYS A 163 -0.18 3.87 26.02
N GLN A 164 -1.04 2.86 26.09
CA GLN A 164 -1.94 2.67 27.24
C GLN A 164 -1.18 2.21 28.49
N ALA A 165 -0.15 1.37 28.34
CA ALA A 165 0.71 0.95 29.44
C ALA A 165 1.51 2.13 30.01
N GLU A 166 2.00 3.03 29.17
CA GLU A 166 2.71 4.24 29.58
C GLU A 166 1.79 5.24 30.32
N LYS A 167 0.53 5.37 29.84
CA LYS A 167 -0.46 6.22 30.50
C LYS A 167 -0.86 5.71 31.91
N LYS A 168 -0.88 4.38 32.09
CA LYS A 168 -1.12 3.77 33.41
C LYS A 168 0.07 3.87 34.39
N ARG A 169 1.29 4.11 33.88
CA ARG A 169 2.48 4.29 34.73
C ARG A 169 2.65 5.74 35.22
N LYS A 170 2.00 6.71 34.57
CA LYS A 170 2.10 8.15 34.90
C LYS A 170 0.89 8.68 35.69
N GLY A 171 -0.06 7.86 36.01
CA GLY A 171 -1.21 8.17 36.89
C GLY A 171 -1.15 7.38 38.18
#